data_f9d396c3fa7171fbe7d847c60abe0805
#
_entry.id   f9d396c3fa7171fbe7d847c60abe0805
#
_cell.length_a   1.000
_cell.length_b   1.000
_cell.length_c   1.000
_cell.angle_alpha   90.00
_cell.angle_beta   90.00
_cell.angle_gamma   90.00
#
_symmetry.space_group_name_H-M   'P 1'
#
loop_
_entity.id
_entity.type
_entity.pdbx_description
1 polymer ?
#
loop_
_entity_poly.entity_id
_entity_poly.type
_entity_poly.pdbx_seq_one_letter_code
_entity_poly.pdbx_strand_id
1 'polypeptide(L)'
;MNFNIQPINFNIANVRFKSNSNISQPKGSDLERNPKMDSFEMSIGYVNDAHGQTNNMMRILSGIKGDLKLSAGDNDIGDEKNDAIHQATTKFLNIADIKASALGNHEIDMSQKDCIDAINRFNGLMLSINFEQNPLEEQDPEDIQKYGRADLKNHLTKSAVVEVKGQKIGLIGASPIDMMSRLTHPNYYTDCSVDDLDDTIELIQNEIDKFKEQNINKVILVSHLGHKADKFVAENIDGIDVIVGGHTHELIKDIKEGENLLYSKTGEPIIMTEAGRDGNYFGKLNLTFDKNGVITKAQNNLGETRLFHKNMINQYVFDNILGVPEKVGYIKQAPPPP
;
A
#
# COMPACT_ATOMS: atom_id res chain seq x y z
N MET A 1 1.75 31.02 17.09
CA MET A 1 0.66 31.42 16.21
C MET A 1 -0.19 30.19 15.94
N ASN A 2 -1.42 30.15 16.42
CA ASN A 2 -2.34 29.05 16.17
C ASN A 2 -2.93 29.24 14.76
N PHE A 3 -2.51 28.41 13.84
CA PHE A 3 -3.12 28.38 12.51
C PHE A 3 -4.39 27.53 12.55
N ASN A 4 -5.51 28.22 12.43
CA ASN A 4 -6.84 27.60 12.29
C ASN A 4 -6.98 27.13 10.84
N ILE A 5 -6.61 25.88 10.55
CA ILE A 5 -6.84 25.28 9.24
C ILE A 5 -8.33 24.92 9.18
N GLN A 6 -9.10 25.67 8.41
CA GLN A 6 -10.49 25.33 8.10
C GLN A 6 -10.51 23.98 7.36
N PRO A 7 -11.31 23.01 7.78
CA PRO A 7 -11.45 21.76 7.04
C PRO A 7 -12.13 22.05 5.70
N ILE A 8 -11.48 21.65 4.62
CA ILE A 8 -12.09 21.65 3.30
C ILE A 8 -13.20 20.60 3.31
N ASN A 9 -14.44 21.03 3.15
CA ASN A 9 -15.60 20.14 3.06
C ASN A 9 -15.53 19.37 1.74
N PHE A 10 -15.10 18.10 1.82
CA PHE A 10 -15.25 17.16 0.72
C PHE A 10 -16.68 16.59 0.72
N ASN A 11 -17.25 16.43 -0.47
CA ASN A 11 -18.56 15.80 -0.64
C ASN A 11 -18.52 14.38 -0.08
N ILE A 12 -19.33 14.12 0.95
CA ILE A 12 -19.35 12.88 1.71
C ILE A 12 -20.38 11.95 1.08
N ALA A 13 -19.92 10.96 0.33
CA ALA A 13 -20.76 9.81 0.00
C ALA A 13 -20.67 8.78 1.14
N ASN A 14 -21.67 8.76 2.01
CA ASN A 14 -21.83 7.70 3.01
C ASN A 14 -22.44 6.47 2.36
N VAL A 15 -21.65 5.45 2.11
CA VAL A 15 -22.15 4.16 1.60
C VAL A 15 -22.55 3.29 2.81
N ARG A 16 -23.83 2.89 2.86
CA ARG A 16 -24.32 1.89 3.82
C ARG A 16 -24.44 0.55 3.12
N PHE A 17 -23.80 -0.45 3.69
CA PHE A 17 -23.87 -1.82 3.19
C PHE A 17 -25.17 -2.49 3.61
N LYS A 18 -25.82 -3.20 2.67
CA LYS A 18 -26.96 -4.06 2.99
C LYS A 18 -26.43 -5.42 3.44
N SER A 19 -26.73 -5.82 4.68
CA SER A 19 -26.50 -7.19 5.11
C SER A 19 -27.51 -8.12 4.42
N ASN A 20 -27.04 -9.02 3.57
CA ASN A 20 -27.85 -10.12 3.07
C ASN A 20 -27.95 -11.20 4.15
N SER A 21 -28.79 -10.99 5.17
CA SER A 21 -29.09 -12.01 6.17
C SER A 21 -30.41 -12.69 5.85
N ASN A 22 -30.43 -13.66 4.96
CA ASN A 22 -31.48 -14.68 4.90
C ASN A 22 -30.98 -15.95 5.64
N ILE A 23 -30.72 -15.82 6.93
CA ILE A 23 -30.59 -16.96 7.83
C ILE A 23 -31.70 -16.78 8.88
N SER A 24 -32.65 -17.73 8.91
CA SER A 24 -33.76 -17.78 9.86
C SER A 24 -33.20 -17.76 11.29
N GLN A 25 -33.54 -16.70 12.03
CA GLN A 25 -33.20 -16.58 13.46
C GLN A 25 -34.07 -17.51 14.31
N PRO A 26 -33.49 -18.18 15.33
CA PRO A 26 -34.31 -18.78 16.37
C PRO A 26 -34.88 -17.67 17.28
N LYS A 27 -36.17 -17.72 17.53
CA LYS A 27 -36.86 -16.85 18.48
C LYS A 27 -36.39 -17.11 19.90
N GLY A 28 -35.89 -16.07 20.57
CA GLY A 28 -35.53 -16.14 21.99
C GLY A 28 -35.08 -14.80 22.54
N SER A 29 -35.96 -14.14 23.31
CA SER A 29 -35.79 -13.07 24.31
C SER A 29 -34.97 -11.82 23.96
N ASP A 30 -35.71 -10.70 23.95
CA ASP A 30 -35.27 -9.31 23.82
C ASP A 30 -34.25 -8.92 24.87
N LEU A 31 -32.99 -8.80 24.42
CA LEU A 31 -32.00 -7.91 24.96
C LEU A 31 -31.69 -6.91 23.84
N GLU A 32 -32.22 -5.70 23.94
CA GLU A 32 -31.79 -4.56 23.13
C GLU A 32 -30.29 -4.36 23.36
N ARG A 33 -29.47 -4.97 22.50
CA ARG A 33 -28.01 -4.73 22.46
C ARG A 33 -27.80 -3.39 21.80
N ASN A 34 -27.22 -2.47 22.56
CA ASN A 34 -26.80 -1.18 22.07
C ASN A 34 -25.83 -1.40 20.89
N PRO A 35 -26.19 -1.06 19.63
CA PRO A 35 -25.38 -1.37 18.44
C PRO A 35 -24.02 -0.65 18.42
N LYS A 36 -23.73 0.24 19.38
CA LYS A 36 -22.46 0.93 19.54
C LYS A 36 -21.38 0.14 20.32
N MET A 37 -21.75 -0.93 21.03
CA MET A 37 -20.79 -1.64 21.90
C MET A 37 -19.94 -2.70 21.17
N ASP A 38 -20.27 -3.07 19.93
CA ASP A 38 -19.62 -4.17 19.21
C ASP A 38 -19.03 -3.74 17.85
N SER A 39 -18.79 -2.45 17.62
CA SER A 39 -18.18 -1.96 16.37
C SER A 39 -16.74 -1.47 16.60
N PHE A 40 -15.87 -1.73 15.62
CA PHE A 40 -14.49 -1.24 15.60
C PHE A 40 -14.31 -0.19 14.51
N GLU A 41 -13.75 0.96 14.87
CA GLU A 41 -13.49 2.05 13.93
C GLU A 41 -11.97 2.28 13.79
N MET A 42 -11.51 2.32 12.54
CA MET A 42 -10.13 2.68 12.22
C MET A 42 -10.04 3.53 10.96
N SER A 43 -8.90 4.14 10.78
CA SER A 43 -8.56 4.87 9.56
C SER A 43 -7.21 4.42 9.00
N ILE A 44 -7.14 4.29 7.66
CA ILE A 44 -5.93 3.99 6.92
C ILE A 44 -5.51 5.25 6.17
N GLY A 45 -4.31 5.78 6.48
CA GLY A 45 -3.64 6.75 5.63
C GLY A 45 -2.87 6.00 4.55
N TYR A 46 -2.97 6.41 3.29
CA TYR A 46 -2.29 5.68 2.23
C TYR A 46 -1.70 6.58 1.15
N VAL A 47 -0.63 6.07 0.54
CA VAL A 47 0.07 6.64 -0.62
C VAL A 47 0.43 5.51 -1.58
N ASN A 48 0.68 5.84 -2.83
CA ASN A 48 1.21 4.94 -3.86
C ASN A 48 1.90 5.76 -4.95
N ASP A 49 2.75 5.12 -5.74
CA ASP A 49 3.35 5.66 -6.96
C ASP A 49 3.89 7.09 -6.79
N ALA A 50 4.65 7.32 -5.73
CA ALA A 50 5.23 8.64 -5.44
C ALA A 50 6.40 8.97 -6.37
N HIS A 51 7.06 7.95 -6.97
CA HIS A 51 8.11 8.05 -7.99
C HIS A 51 9.17 9.08 -7.65
N GLY A 52 9.67 9.07 -6.43
CA GLY A 52 10.75 9.97 -6.00
C GLY A 52 10.39 11.46 -6.03
N GLN A 53 9.11 11.83 -6.14
CA GLN A 53 8.68 13.23 -6.21
C GLN A 53 8.79 13.93 -4.85
N THR A 54 10.02 14.23 -4.45
CA THR A 54 10.37 14.71 -3.10
C THR A 54 9.58 15.94 -2.67
N ASN A 55 9.28 16.88 -3.58
CA ASN A 55 8.44 18.03 -3.29
C ASN A 55 7.00 17.65 -2.88
N ASN A 56 6.42 16.65 -3.53
CA ASN A 56 5.09 16.18 -3.19
C ASN A 56 5.12 15.34 -1.91
N MET A 57 6.14 14.48 -1.73
CA MET A 57 6.35 13.75 -0.49
C MET A 57 6.39 14.66 0.73
N MET A 58 7.09 15.79 0.64
CA MET A 58 7.12 16.80 1.71
C MET A 58 5.73 17.36 2.05
N ARG A 59 4.91 17.58 1.02
CA ARG A 59 3.54 18.06 1.22
C ARG A 59 2.63 16.99 1.82
N ILE A 60 2.82 15.73 1.41
CA ILE A 60 2.12 14.58 1.97
C ILE A 60 2.37 14.48 3.49
N LEU A 61 3.61 14.70 3.95
CA LEU A 61 3.94 14.68 5.39
C LEU A 61 3.07 15.62 6.22
N SER A 62 2.65 16.75 5.64
CA SER A 62 1.79 17.73 6.33
C SER A 62 0.34 17.28 6.45
N GLY A 63 -0.09 16.36 5.61
CA GLY A 63 -1.51 16.00 5.45
C GLY A 63 -1.86 14.56 5.77
N ILE A 64 -0.92 13.62 5.59
CA ILE A 64 -1.23 12.20 5.76
C ILE A 64 -1.57 11.87 7.21
N LYS A 65 -2.75 11.28 7.42
CA LYS A 65 -3.25 10.88 8.74
C LYS A 65 -3.94 9.54 8.65
N GLY A 66 -3.81 8.75 9.70
CA GLY A 66 -4.46 7.46 9.84
C GLY A 66 -4.01 6.79 11.13
N ASP A 67 -4.81 5.87 11.64
CA ASP A 67 -4.43 4.98 12.75
C ASP A 67 -3.38 3.96 12.27
N LEU A 68 -3.43 3.59 11.00
CA LEU A 68 -2.46 2.81 10.26
C LEU A 68 -2.08 3.59 8.99
N LYS A 69 -0.79 3.62 8.63
CA LYS A 69 -0.35 4.28 7.39
C LYS A 69 0.43 3.28 6.52
N LEU A 70 0.06 3.22 5.24
CA LEU A 70 0.54 2.23 4.28
C LEU A 70 0.96 2.90 2.97
N SER A 71 1.87 2.25 2.25
CA SER A 71 2.20 2.58 0.87
C SER A 71 1.98 1.38 -0.04
N ALA A 72 1.38 1.60 -1.20
CA ALA A 72 1.18 0.54 -2.19
C ALA A 72 2.36 0.41 -3.18
N GLY A 73 3.54 0.90 -2.85
CA GLY A 73 4.76 0.73 -3.66
C GLY A 73 5.01 1.86 -4.64
N ASP A 74 6.06 1.70 -5.45
CA ASP A 74 6.60 2.69 -6.39
C ASP A 74 6.82 4.05 -5.72
N ASN A 75 7.43 4.01 -4.54
CA ASN A 75 7.81 5.21 -3.81
C ASN A 75 9.07 5.84 -4.45
N ASP A 76 9.92 5.03 -5.02
CA ASP A 76 11.18 5.42 -5.65
C ASP A 76 11.01 5.76 -7.14
N ILE A 77 12.09 6.14 -7.82
CA ILE A 77 12.06 6.61 -9.22
C ILE A 77 12.66 5.62 -10.23
N GLY A 78 13.28 4.56 -9.75
CA GLY A 78 13.95 3.62 -10.64
C GLY A 78 15.16 4.18 -11.39
N ASP A 79 15.99 5.00 -10.75
CA ASP A 79 17.22 5.52 -11.33
C ASP A 79 18.42 5.30 -10.37
N GLU A 80 19.30 4.35 -10.71
CA GLU A 80 20.51 4.03 -9.93
C GLU A 80 21.42 5.22 -9.61
N LYS A 81 21.35 6.29 -10.40
CA LYS A 81 22.25 7.43 -10.27
C LYS A 81 21.82 8.45 -9.23
N ASN A 82 20.68 8.23 -8.58
CA ASN A 82 20.07 9.20 -7.68
C ASN A 82 19.98 8.74 -6.21
N ASP A 83 21.11 8.30 -5.64
CA ASP A 83 21.19 7.94 -4.21
C ASP A 83 20.50 8.93 -3.27
N ALA A 84 20.57 10.24 -3.58
CA ALA A 84 19.93 11.25 -2.77
C ALA A 84 18.41 11.14 -2.77
N ILE A 85 17.79 10.76 -3.90
CA ILE A 85 16.35 10.56 -4.02
C ILE A 85 15.95 9.27 -3.30
N HIS A 86 16.68 8.16 -3.49
CA HIS A 86 16.45 6.90 -2.77
C HIS A 86 16.49 7.09 -1.26
N GLN A 87 17.49 7.83 -0.76
CA GLN A 87 17.58 8.17 0.67
C GLN A 87 16.43 9.09 1.11
N ALA A 88 16.02 10.06 0.29
CA ALA A 88 14.91 10.95 0.61
C ALA A 88 13.58 10.19 0.66
N THR A 89 13.36 9.26 -0.27
CA THR A 89 12.17 8.38 -0.30
C THR A 89 12.07 7.55 0.98
N THR A 90 13.14 6.87 1.36
CA THR A 90 13.14 6.08 2.61
C THR A 90 12.92 6.97 3.84
N LYS A 91 13.54 8.15 3.91
CA LYS A 91 13.30 9.11 4.99
C LYS A 91 11.85 9.61 5.01
N PHE A 92 11.25 9.86 3.84
CA PHE A 92 9.84 10.20 3.75
C PHE A 92 8.95 9.11 4.35
N LEU A 93 9.13 7.85 3.97
CA LEU A 93 8.36 6.73 4.51
C LEU A 93 8.49 6.64 6.04
N ASN A 94 9.71 6.82 6.57
CA ASN A 94 9.97 6.77 7.99
C ASN A 94 9.32 7.95 8.75
N ILE A 95 9.44 9.18 8.24
CA ILE A 95 8.85 10.38 8.87
C ILE A 95 7.32 10.35 8.77
N ALA A 96 6.77 9.88 7.65
CA ALA A 96 5.34 9.66 7.49
C ALA A 96 4.81 8.56 8.42
N ASP A 97 5.71 7.78 9.03
CA ASP A 97 5.39 6.61 9.86
C ASP A 97 4.60 5.54 9.08
N ILE A 98 5.01 5.32 7.80
CA ILE A 98 4.47 4.22 6.99
C ILE A 98 4.87 2.90 7.66
N LYS A 99 3.91 2.05 7.97
CA LYS A 99 4.14 0.78 8.67
C LYS A 99 4.49 -0.37 7.73
N ALA A 100 3.97 -0.30 6.51
CA ALA A 100 4.28 -1.28 5.47
C ALA A 100 4.13 -0.67 4.08
N SER A 101 4.95 -1.13 3.15
CA SER A 101 4.89 -0.79 1.72
C SER A 101 4.86 -2.08 0.90
N ALA A 102 4.06 -2.13 -0.16
CA ALA A 102 4.25 -3.15 -1.18
C ALA A 102 5.59 -2.92 -1.90
N LEU A 103 6.20 -3.99 -2.39
CA LEU A 103 7.31 -3.93 -3.31
C LEU A 103 6.75 -3.65 -4.71
N GLY A 104 6.95 -2.43 -5.23
CA GLY A 104 6.63 -2.06 -6.59
C GLY A 104 7.80 -2.33 -7.54
N ASN A 105 7.62 -2.08 -8.83
CA ASN A 105 8.68 -2.34 -9.82
C ASN A 105 9.81 -1.30 -9.74
N HIS A 106 9.54 -0.09 -9.28
CA HIS A 106 10.58 0.95 -9.16
C HIS A 106 11.45 0.80 -7.92
N GLU A 107 11.03 0.07 -6.90
CA GLU A 107 11.89 -0.28 -5.78
C GLU A 107 13.07 -1.18 -6.19
N ILE A 108 12.94 -1.91 -7.30
CA ILE A 108 13.98 -2.82 -7.81
C ILE A 108 14.64 -2.36 -9.12
N ASP A 109 14.54 -1.09 -9.47
CA ASP A 109 15.30 -0.50 -10.59
C ASP A 109 16.79 -0.22 -10.26
N MET A 110 17.25 -0.69 -9.14
CA MET A 110 18.64 -0.65 -8.66
C MET A 110 19.19 -2.06 -8.45
N SER A 111 20.48 -2.20 -8.08
CA SER A 111 21.03 -3.52 -7.77
C SER A 111 20.31 -4.15 -6.56
N GLN A 112 20.30 -5.49 -6.48
CA GLN A 112 19.69 -6.19 -5.34
C GLN A 112 20.27 -5.73 -4.00
N LYS A 113 21.58 -5.47 -3.96
CA LYS A 113 22.27 -4.96 -2.78
C LYS A 113 21.77 -3.58 -2.37
N ASP A 114 21.62 -2.66 -3.32
CA ASP A 114 21.13 -1.30 -3.03
C ASP A 114 19.66 -1.31 -2.61
N CYS A 115 18.86 -2.20 -3.21
CA CYS A 115 17.49 -2.45 -2.79
C CYS A 115 17.40 -2.95 -1.34
N ILE A 116 18.24 -3.93 -0.97
CA ILE A 116 18.36 -4.42 0.40
C ILE A 116 18.76 -3.29 1.36
N ASP A 117 19.73 -2.46 0.97
CA ASP A 117 20.16 -1.32 1.77
C ASP A 117 19.01 -0.30 1.96
N ALA A 118 18.17 -0.09 0.95
CA ALA A 118 16.98 0.75 1.05
C ALA A 118 15.94 0.14 2.00
N ILE A 119 15.66 -1.16 1.87
CA ILE A 119 14.76 -1.90 2.75
C ILE A 119 15.24 -1.86 4.21
N ASN A 120 16.52 -2.07 4.45
CA ASN A 120 17.10 -2.04 5.79
C ASN A 120 17.07 -0.64 6.45
N ARG A 121 17.01 0.44 5.67
CA ARG A 121 16.82 1.80 6.16
C ARG A 121 15.35 2.16 6.43
N PHE A 122 14.44 1.41 5.89
CA PHE A 122 13.00 1.61 6.12
C PHE A 122 12.61 1.03 7.48
N ASN A 123 11.94 1.83 8.33
CA ASN A 123 11.48 1.42 9.66
C ASN A 123 10.21 0.55 9.64
N GLY A 124 9.55 0.46 8.49
CA GLY A 124 8.40 -0.39 8.25
C GLY A 124 8.78 -1.71 7.58
N LEU A 125 7.79 -2.39 7.03
CA LEU A 125 7.94 -3.66 6.33
C LEU A 125 7.82 -3.46 4.82
N MET A 126 8.74 -4.02 4.04
CA MET A 126 8.59 -4.19 2.60
C MET A 126 7.89 -5.52 2.35
N LEU A 127 6.71 -5.46 1.74
CA LEU A 127 5.83 -6.61 1.59
C LEU A 127 5.79 -7.12 0.15
N SER A 128 5.98 -8.44 -0.02
CA SER A 128 5.66 -9.16 -1.26
C SER A 128 5.44 -10.64 -0.97
N ILE A 129 4.28 -11.18 -1.35
CA ILE A 129 3.95 -12.59 -1.16
C ILE A 129 4.36 -13.43 -2.36
N ASN A 130 4.42 -12.81 -3.53
CA ASN A 130 4.61 -13.45 -4.84
C ASN A 130 5.98 -13.22 -5.48
N PHE A 131 6.93 -12.58 -4.76
CA PHE A 131 8.29 -12.42 -5.25
C PHE A 131 9.11 -13.67 -4.91
N GLU A 132 9.76 -14.25 -5.92
CA GLU A 132 10.60 -15.43 -5.81
C GLU A 132 12.02 -15.13 -6.30
N GLN A 133 13.00 -15.82 -5.71
CA GLN A 133 14.40 -15.69 -6.05
C GLN A 133 15.09 -17.06 -5.94
N ASN A 134 15.91 -17.41 -6.92
CA ASN A 134 16.75 -18.59 -6.86
C ASN A 134 17.83 -18.42 -5.78
N PRO A 135 18.16 -19.47 -5.01
CA PRO A 135 19.19 -19.40 -3.99
C PRO A 135 20.53 -18.92 -4.56
N LEU A 136 21.27 -18.09 -3.81
CA LEU A 136 22.56 -17.53 -4.26
C LEU A 136 23.59 -18.60 -4.53
N GLU A 137 23.59 -19.71 -3.79
CA GLU A 137 24.48 -20.85 -3.98
C GLU A 137 24.30 -21.58 -5.31
N GLU A 138 23.16 -21.39 -5.97
CA GLU A 138 22.87 -21.97 -7.28
C GLU A 138 23.24 -21.03 -8.44
N GLN A 139 23.72 -19.81 -8.15
CA GLN A 139 24.02 -18.78 -9.12
C GLN A 139 25.53 -18.74 -9.45
N ASP A 140 25.87 -18.19 -10.64
CA ASP A 140 27.25 -18.00 -11.02
C ASP A 140 27.91 -16.92 -10.13
N PRO A 141 29.04 -17.21 -9.45
CA PRO A 141 29.75 -16.22 -8.63
C PRO A 141 30.19 -14.97 -9.39
N GLU A 142 30.50 -15.08 -10.69
CA GLU A 142 30.86 -13.92 -11.52
C GLU A 142 29.65 -13.00 -11.72
N ASP A 143 28.46 -13.56 -11.91
CA ASP A 143 27.22 -12.81 -12.03
C ASP A 143 26.83 -12.16 -10.70
N ILE A 144 26.97 -12.87 -9.59
CA ILE A 144 26.73 -12.32 -8.26
C ILE A 144 27.58 -11.06 -8.04
N GLN A 145 28.89 -11.15 -8.31
CA GLN A 145 29.79 -10.03 -8.14
C GLN A 145 29.51 -8.89 -9.14
N LYS A 146 29.31 -9.24 -10.41
CA LYS A 146 29.14 -8.28 -11.51
C LYS A 146 27.85 -7.45 -11.39
N TYR A 147 26.75 -8.08 -10.97
CA TYR A 147 25.43 -7.46 -10.92
C TYR A 147 25.00 -7.06 -9.51
N GLY A 148 25.85 -7.24 -8.51
CA GLY A 148 25.53 -6.90 -7.13
C GLY A 148 24.34 -7.69 -6.61
N ARG A 149 24.23 -8.98 -6.99
CA ARG A 149 23.15 -9.85 -6.52
C ARG A 149 23.32 -10.15 -5.04
N ALA A 150 22.22 -10.25 -4.35
CA ALA A 150 22.15 -10.52 -2.93
C ALA A 150 20.83 -11.24 -2.60
N ASP A 151 20.69 -11.75 -1.40
CA ASP A 151 19.50 -12.50 -0.98
C ASP A 151 18.34 -11.54 -0.65
N LEU A 152 17.77 -10.95 -1.70
CA LEU A 152 16.69 -9.97 -1.58
C LEU A 152 15.42 -10.58 -1.00
N LYS A 153 15.07 -11.82 -1.38
CA LYS A 153 13.87 -12.49 -0.93
C LYS A 153 13.76 -12.57 0.59
N ASN A 154 14.88 -12.81 1.28
CA ASN A 154 14.91 -12.89 2.73
C ASN A 154 14.78 -11.53 3.44
N HIS A 155 14.86 -10.42 2.70
CA HIS A 155 14.58 -9.08 3.20
C HIS A 155 13.12 -8.64 2.97
N LEU A 156 12.34 -9.43 2.25
CA LEU A 156 10.92 -9.18 2.01
C LEU A 156 10.06 -9.94 3.03
N THR A 157 8.94 -9.35 3.37
CA THR A 157 7.94 -9.95 4.27
C THR A 157 6.70 -10.32 3.47
N LYS A 158 6.25 -11.57 3.51
CA LYS A 158 5.03 -12.00 2.79
C LYS A 158 3.77 -11.37 3.37
N SER A 159 3.68 -11.40 4.70
CA SER A 159 2.55 -10.92 5.49
C SER A 159 2.98 -10.53 6.89
N ALA A 160 2.17 -9.72 7.56
CA ALA A 160 2.42 -9.32 8.94
C ALA A 160 1.12 -9.12 9.71
N VAL A 161 1.21 -9.16 11.03
CA VAL A 161 0.12 -8.76 11.92
C VAL A 161 0.52 -7.47 12.62
N VAL A 162 -0.31 -6.44 12.51
CA VAL A 162 -0.14 -5.18 13.23
C VAL A 162 -1.28 -4.98 14.20
N GLU A 163 -1.03 -4.26 15.28
CA GLU A 163 -2.06 -3.90 16.25
C GLU A 163 -2.51 -2.46 16.04
N VAL A 164 -3.81 -2.25 15.89
CA VAL A 164 -4.44 -0.94 15.75
C VAL A 164 -5.55 -0.83 16.80
N LYS A 165 -5.40 0.09 17.75
CA LYS A 165 -6.39 0.32 18.83
C LYS A 165 -6.81 -0.97 19.56
N GLY A 166 -5.85 -1.88 19.80
CA GLY A 166 -6.10 -3.15 20.48
C GLY A 166 -6.70 -4.24 19.61
N GLN A 167 -6.85 -4.03 18.30
CA GLN A 167 -7.29 -5.06 17.35
C GLN A 167 -6.14 -5.47 16.45
N LYS A 168 -6.06 -6.78 16.17
CA LYS A 168 -5.10 -7.35 15.22
C LYS A 168 -5.60 -7.18 13.79
N ILE A 169 -4.74 -6.68 12.93
CA ILE A 169 -5.00 -6.48 11.50
C ILE A 169 -3.94 -7.29 10.73
N GLY A 170 -4.36 -8.17 9.84
CA GLY A 170 -3.48 -8.85 8.89
C GLY A 170 -3.11 -7.93 7.74
N LEU A 171 -1.85 -7.89 7.39
CA LEU A 171 -1.33 -7.22 6.21
C LEU A 171 -0.72 -8.26 5.29
N ILE A 172 -1.05 -8.22 4.00
CA ILE A 172 -0.42 -9.05 2.96
C ILE A 172 0.09 -8.08 1.89
N GLY A 173 1.28 -8.31 1.33
CA GLY A 173 1.80 -7.52 0.21
C GLY A 173 1.79 -8.30 -1.09
N ALA A 174 1.57 -7.62 -2.22
CA ALA A 174 1.71 -8.23 -3.54
C ALA A 174 2.41 -7.30 -4.52
N SER A 175 3.37 -7.85 -5.27
CA SER A 175 4.12 -7.19 -6.33
C SER A 175 3.46 -7.38 -7.70
N PRO A 176 3.71 -6.49 -8.69
CA PRO A 176 3.09 -6.59 -9.99
C PRO A 176 3.58 -7.82 -10.77
N ILE A 177 2.64 -8.54 -11.39
CA ILE A 177 2.95 -9.76 -12.14
C ILE A 177 3.83 -9.50 -13.39
N ASP A 178 3.82 -8.28 -13.89
CA ASP A 178 4.65 -7.84 -15.03
C ASP A 178 5.98 -7.18 -14.59
N MET A 179 6.32 -7.23 -13.29
CA MET A 179 7.48 -6.59 -12.68
C MET A 179 8.76 -6.86 -13.46
N MET A 180 9.06 -8.12 -13.78
CA MET A 180 10.32 -8.49 -14.45
C MET A 180 10.44 -7.90 -15.86
N SER A 181 9.32 -7.66 -16.54
CA SER A 181 9.29 -7.04 -17.88
C SER A 181 9.45 -5.53 -17.85
N ARG A 182 9.30 -4.91 -16.68
CA ARG A 182 9.37 -3.45 -16.49
C ARG A 182 10.71 -2.96 -15.97
N LEU A 183 11.64 -3.86 -15.66
CA LEU A 183 12.93 -3.49 -15.08
C LEU A 183 13.77 -2.64 -16.03
N THR A 184 14.31 -1.55 -15.51
CA THR A 184 15.29 -0.70 -16.21
C THR A 184 16.61 -1.47 -16.42
N HIS A 185 16.97 -2.32 -15.45
CA HIS A 185 18.20 -3.11 -15.44
C HIS A 185 17.92 -4.61 -15.23
N PRO A 186 17.34 -5.32 -16.23
CA PRO A 186 16.91 -6.70 -16.06
C PRO A 186 18.04 -7.68 -15.67
N ASN A 187 19.30 -7.37 -15.99
CA ASN A 187 20.43 -8.24 -15.66
C ASN A 187 20.68 -8.39 -14.16
N TYR A 188 20.23 -7.43 -13.34
CA TYR A 188 20.37 -7.52 -11.88
C TYR A 188 19.43 -8.58 -11.26
N TYR A 189 18.38 -8.97 -11.99
CA TYR A 189 17.27 -9.76 -11.47
C TYR A 189 16.95 -11.00 -12.32
N THR A 190 17.93 -11.50 -13.10
CA THR A 190 17.71 -12.72 -13.91
C THR A 190 17.53 -13.99 -13.08
N ASP A 191 17.83 -13.91 -11.78
CA ASP A 191 17.61 -14.94 -10.76
C ASP A 191 16.28 -14.80 -10.03
N CYS A 192 15.51 -13.77 -10.36
CA CYS A 192 14.23 -13.45 -9.70
C CYS A 192 13.05 -13.67 -10.63
N SER A 193 11.89 -13.91 -10.04
CA SER A 193 10.61 -14.02 -10.71
C SER A 193 9.48 -13.51 -9.82
N VAL A 194 8.32 -13.31 -10.41
CA VAL A 194 7.06 -13.06 -9.70
C VAL A 194 6.06 -14.09 -10.17
N ASP A 195 5.34 -14.69 -9.23
CA ASP A 195 4.29 -15.66 -9.54
C ASP A 195 3.19 -15.01 -10.37
N ASP A 196 2.53 -15.81 -11.18
CA ASP A 196 1.39 -15.33 -11.97
C ASP A 196 0.20 -14.97 -11.07
N LEU A 197 -0.88 -14.46 -11.67
CA LEU A 197 -2.02 -13.96 -10.91
C LEU A 197 -2.78 -15.06 -10.19
N ASP A 198 -2.92 -16.24 -10.79
CA ASP A 198 -3.66 -17.36 -10.21
C ASP A 198 -2.89 -17.93 -9.01
N ASP A 199 -1.59 -18.15 -9.16
CA ASP A 199 -0.71 -18.57 -8.06
C ASP A 199 -0.65 -17.51 -6.93
N THR A 200 -0.60 -16.22 -7.31
CA THR A 200 -0.64 -15.10 -6.33
C THR A 200 -1.94 -15.13 -5.52
N ILE A 201 -3.09 -15.37 -6.15
CA ILE A 201 -4.39 -15.49 -5.46
C ILE A 201 -4.38 -16.67 -4.47
N GLU A 202 -3.83 -17.81 -4.88
CA GLU A 202 -3.72 -18.98 -3.99
C GLU A 202 -2.83 -18.65 -2.78
N LEU A 203 -1.68 -18.01 -2.99
CA LEU A 203 -0.79 -17.58 -1.91
C LEU A 203 -1.49 -16.63 -0.93
N ILE A 204 -2.22 -15.64 -1.44
CA ILE A 204 -2.98 -14.69 -0.62
C ILE A 204 -4.07 -15.41 0.18
N GLN A 205 -4.85 -16.32 -0.45
CA GLN A 205 -5.90 -17.07 0.24
C GLN A 205 -5.33 -17.93 1.35
N ASN A 206 -4.23 -18.65 1.09
CA ASN A 206 -3.55 -19.46 2.08
C ASN A 206 -3.08 -18.64 3.29
N GLU A 207 -2.66 -17.39 3.07
CA GLU A 207 -2.23 -16.51 4.16
C GLU A 207 -3.41 -15.97 4.97
N ILE A 208 -4.52 -15.65 4.31
CA ILE A 208 -5.78 -15.28 4.97
C ILE A 208 -6.27 -16.41 5.86
N ASP A 209 -6.19 -17.65 5.40
CA ASP A 209 -6.63 -18.80 6.19
C ASP A 209 -5.77 -19.00 7.45
N LYS A 210 -4.46 -18.75 7.37
CA LYS A 210 -3.58 -18.69 8.56
C LYS A 210 -3.96 -17.55 9.51
N PHE A 211 -4.39 -16.40 9.00
CA PHE A 211 -4.90 -15.32 9.84
C PHE A 211 -6.20 -15.70 10.54
N LYS A 212 -7.12 -16.37 9.85
CA LYS A 212 -8.36 -16.88 10.45
C LYS A 212 -8.10 -17.88 11.59
N GLU A 213 -7.11 -18.78 11.43
CA GLU A 213 -6.68 -19.71 12.48
C GLU A 213 -6.17 -18.97 13.74
N GLN A 214 -5.63 -17.77 13.57
CA GLN A 214 -5.16 -16.90 14.65
C GLN A 214 -6.25 -15.96 15.20
N ASN A 215 -7.51 -16.12 14.76
CA ASN A 215 -8.64 -15.24 15.06
C ASN A 215 -8.43 -13.79 14.58
N ILE A 216 -7.71 -13.60 13.48
CA ILE A 216 -7.56 -12.32 12.81
C ILE A 216 -8.58 -12.28 11.67
N ASN A 217 -9.54 -11.38 11.78
CA ASN A 217 -10.69 -11.25 10.88
C ASN A 217 -10.76 -9.87 10.20
N LYS A 218 -9.64 -9.19 10.15
CA LYS A 218 -9.47 -7.92 9.41
C LYS A 218 -8.18 -8.01 8.64
N VAL A 219 -8.27 -8.00 7.31
CA VAL A 219 -7.13 -8.20 6.42
C VAL A 219 -7.07 -7.11 5.37
N ILE A 220 -5.89 -6.53 5.21
CA ILE A 220 -5.59 -5.51 4.22
C ILE A 220 -4.56 -6.08 3.24
N LEU A 221 -4.88 -6.09 1.96
CA LEU A 221 -3.93 -6.32 0.90
C LEU A 221 -3.28 -4.97 0.53
N VAL A 222 -1.97 -4.88 0.67
CA VAL A 222 -1.15 -3.76 0.22
C VAL A 222 -0.60 -4.16 -1.15
N SER A 223 -1.22 -3.68 -2.21
CA SER A 223 -1.06 -4.23 -3.55
C SER A 223 -0.37 -3.28 -4.51
N HIS A 224 0.59 -3.80 -5.25
CA HIS A 224 1.11 -3.15 -6.46
C HIS A 224 0.76 -3.94 -7.74
N LEU A 225 -0.27 -4.80 -7.68
CA LEU A 225 -0.71 -5.61 -8.83
C LEU A 225 -1.35 -4.76 -9.95
N GLY A 226 -1.90 -3.60 -9.59
CA GLY A 226 -2.66 -2.73 -10.47
C GLY A 226 -4.17 -3.00 -10.45
N HIS A 227 -4.94 -1.96 -10.77
CA HIS A 227 -6.39 -1.89 -10.58
C HIS A 227 -7.17 -3.10 -11.11
N LYS A 228 -6.85 -3.58 -12.33
CA LYS A 228 -7.55 -4.73 -12.94
C LYS A 228 -7.25 -6.03 -12.21
N ALA A 229 -6.00 -6.26 -11.84
CA ALA A 229 -5.60 -7.44 -11.09
C ALA A 229 -6.18 -7.40 -9.68
N ASP A 230 -6.15 -6.26 -9.02
CA ASP A 230 -6.76 -6.06 -7.69
C ASP A 230 -8.26 -6.36 -7.69
N LYS A 231 -8.96 -5.92 -8.74
CA LYS A 231 -10.38 -6.23 -8.91
C LYS A 231 -10.60 -7.73 -9.09
N PHE A 232 -9.78 -8.38 -9.91
CA PHE A 232 -9.85 -9.83 -10.11
C PHE A 232 -9.54 -10.59 -8.81
N VAL A 233 -8.55 -10.17 -8.03
CA VAL A 233 -8.28 -10.71 -6.69
C VAL A 233 -9.51 -10.57 -5.79
N ALA A 234 -10.11 -9.37 -5.69
CA ALA A 234 -11.27 -9.13 -4.85
C ALA A 234 -12.45 -10.05 -5.18
N GLU A 235 -12.69 -10.32 -6.46
CA GLU A 235 -13.79 -11.16 -6.95
C GLU A 235 -13.52 -12.68 -6.76
N ASN A 236 -12.26 -13.07 -6.54
CA ASN A 236 -11.82 -14.47 -6.49
C ASN A 236 -11.29 -14.93 -5.13
N ILE A 237 -11.44 -14.14 -4.08
CA ILE A 237 -10.92 -14.45 -2.75
C ILE A 237 -11.96 -14.19 -1.66
N ASP A 238 -11.76 -14.79 -0.48
CA ASP A 238 -12.60 -14.55 0.71
C ASP A 238 -11.75 -14.14 1.91
N GLY A 239 -12.14 -13.03 2.56
CA GLY A 239 -11.55 -12.58 3.82
C GLY A 239 -10.55 -11.44 3.68
N ILE A 240 -10.45 -10.78 2.51
CA ILE A 240 -9.88 -9.44 2.39
C ILE A 240 -10.98 -8.41 2.66
N ASP A 241 -10.66 -7.35 3.40
CA ASP A 241 -11.56 -6.23 3.66
C ASP A 241 -11.18 -5.00 2.82
N VAL A 242 -9.88 -4.75 2.67
CA VAL A 242 -9.38 -3.56 1.98
C VAL A 242 -8.23 -3.94 1.05
N ILE A 243 -8.23 -3.35 -0.14
CA ILE A 243 -7.07 -3.33 -1.03
C ILE A 243 -6.58 -1.88 -1.13
N VAL A 244 -5.35 -1.65 -0.69
CA VAL A 244 -4.64 -0.40 -0.93
C VAL A 244 -3.77 -0.63 -2.15
N GLY A 245 -4.20 -0.11 -3.30
CA GLY A 245 -3.63 -0.39 -4.62
C GLY A 245 -2.67 0.67 -5.13
N GLY A 246 -1.91 0.31 -6.17
CA GLY A 246 -0.98 1.14 -6.91
C GLY A 246 -0.74 0.62 -8.32
N HIS A 247 0.38 1.00 -8.96
CA HIS A 247 0.86 0.57 -10.28
C HIS A 247 0.11 1.16 -11.49
N THR A 248 -1.21 1.19 -11.48
CA THR A 248 -2.01 1.71 -12.61
C THR A 248 -2.26 3.21 -12.55
N HIS A 249 -1.87 3.85 -11.46
CA HIS A 249 -2.00 5.29 -11.24
C HIS A 249 -3.46 5.79 -11.25
N GLU A 250 -4.41 4.92 -10.93
CA GLU A 250 -5.82 5.28 -10.86
C GLU A 250 -6.09 6.24 -9.70
N LEU A 251 -6.93 7.23 -9.93
CA LEU A 251 -7.34 8.18 -8.91
C LEU A 251 -8.75 7.86 -8.41
N ILE A 252 -8.85 7.07 -7.36
CA ILE A 252 -10.11 6.63 -6.77
C ILE A 252 -10.57 7.63 -5.71
N LYS A 253 -11.48 8.54 -6.09
CA LYS A 253 -11.96 9.61 -5.20
C LYS A 253 -13.07 9.15 -4.28
N ASP A 254 -14.08 8.50 -4.86
CA ASP A 254 -15.31 8.13 -4.18
C ASP A 254 -15.45 6.61 -4.12
N ILE A 255 -16.17 6.12 -3.11
CA ILE A 255 -16.51 4.71 -3.02
C ILE A 255 -17.78 4.47 -3.84
N LYS A 256 -17.68 3.59 -4.85
CA LYS A 256 -18.76 3.28 -5.77
C LYS A 256 -18.91 1.77 -5.94
N GLU A 257 -20.15 1.29 -5.81
CA GLU A 257 -20.48 -0.12 -5.97
C GLU A 257 -20.18 -0.60 -7.40
N GLY A 258 -19.50 -1.75 -7.53
CA GLY A 258 -19.07 -2.35 -8.79
C GLY A 258 -17.82 -1.71 -9.41
N GLU A 259 -17.36 -0.56 -8.91
CA GLU A 259 -16.09 0.04 -9.31
C GLU A 259 -14.97 -0.31 -8.33
N ASN A 260 -15.10 0.12 -7.07
CA ASN A 260 -14.13 -0.05 -5.99
C ASN A 260 -14.74 -0.42 -4.63
N LEU A 261 -16.04 -0.54 -4.53
CA LEU A 261 -16.76 -1.34 -3.56
C LEU A 261 -17.16 -2.64 -4.26
N LEU A 262 -16.46 -3.70 -3.96
CA LEU A 262 -16.60 -5.02 -4.52
C LEU A 262 -17.10 -5.98 -3.44
N TYR A 263 -17.38 -7.21 -3.84
CA TYR A 263 -17.82 -8.24 -2.92
C TYR A 263 -17.03 -9.52 -3.16
N SER A 264 -16.61 -10.15 -2.08
CA SER A 264 -15.95 -11.46 -2.10
C SER A 264 -16.89 -12.56 -2.61
N LYS A 265 -16.38 -13.76 -2.81
CA LYS A 265 -17.19 -14.94 -3.17
C LYS A 265 -18.32 -15.21 -2.18
N THR A 266 -18.12 -14.88 -0.90
CA THR A 266 -19.14 -15.03 0.16
C THR A 266 -20.04 -13.82 0.32
N GLY A 267 -19.80 -12.76 -0.45
CA GLY A 267 -20.63 -11.55 -0.47
C GLY A 267 -20.24 -10.52 0.61
N GLU A 268 -19.05 -10.63 1.21
CA GLU A 268 -18.54 -9.62 2.12
C GLU A 268 -17.95 -8.43 1.34
N PRO A 269 -18.16 -7.19 1.79
CA PRO A 269 -17.69 -6.00 1.08
C PRO A 269 -16.17 -5.85 1.16
N ILE A 270 -15.57 -5.52 0.01
CA ILE A 270 -14.15 -5.20 -0.13
C ILE A 270 -14.02 -3.79 -0.68
N ILE A 271 -13.21 -2.95 -0.02
CA ILE A 271 -12.95 -1.59 -0.48
C ILE A 271 -11.57 -1.52 -1.15
N MET A 272 -11.54 -1.08 -2.41
CA MET A 272 -10.29 -0.75 -3.10
C MET A 272 -10.02 0.75 -3.07
N THR A 273 -8.74 1.14 -2.92
CA THR A 273 -8.29 2.53 -2.96
C THR A 273 -7.00 2.66 -3.75
N GLU A 274 -6.85 3.78 -4.46
CA GLU A 274 -5.60 4.18 -5.13
C GLU A 274 -5.56 5.71 -5.20
N ALA A 275 -4.39 6.34 -5.02
CA ALA A 275 -4.24 7.79 -4.87
C ALA A 275 -3.57 8.46 -6.09
N GLY A 276 -3.70 7.89 -7.27
CA GLY A 276 -3.09 8.41 -8.49
C GLY A 276 -1.58 8.20 -8.51
N ARG A 277 -0.80 9.16 -8.99
CA ARG A 277 0.65 9.04 -9.19
C ARG A 277 1.43 10.29 -8.79
N ASP A 278 2.74 10.16 -8.75
CA ASP A 278 3.72 11.23 -8.55
C ASP A 278 3.54 11.97 -7.21
N GLY A 279 2.89 11.31 -6.22
CA GLY A 279 2.56 11.91 -4.95
C GLY A 279 1.64 13.13 -5.07
N ASN A 280 0.87 13.26 -6.17
CA ASN A 280 -0.08 14.36 -6.35
C ASN A 280 -1.25 14.29 -5.37
N TYR A 281 -1.53 13.09 -4.88
CA TYR A 281 -2.59 12.82 -3.91
C TYR A 281 -2.09 11.88 -2.82
N PHE A 282 -2.80 11.85 -1.71
CA PHE A 282 -2.71 10.86 -0.64
C PHE A 282 -4.10 10.63 -0.06
N GLY A 283 -4.35 9.46 0.47
CA GLY A 283 -5.68 9.10 0.91
C GLY A 283 -5.80 8.90 2.41
N LYS A 284 -7.05 9.03 2.89
CA LYS A 284 -7.49 8.58 4.20
C LYS A 284 -8.79 7.82 4.07
N LEU A 285 -8.74 6.52 4.29
CA LEU A 285 -9.91 5.63 4.31
C LEU A 285 -10.36 5.44 5.77
N ASN A 286 -11.58 5.87 6.10
CA ASN A 286 -12.19 5.63 7.39
C ASN A 286 -13.13 4.43 7.28
N LEU A 287 -13.04 3.51 8.23
CA LEU A 287 -13.74 2.23 8.23
C LEU A 287 -14.44 1.99 9.55
N THR A 288 -15.60 1.35 9.48
CA THR A 288 -16.28 0.78 10.64
C THR A 288 -16.53 -0.70 10.35
N PHE A 289 -16.06 -1.56 11.22
CA PHE A 289 -16.28 -2.99 11.20
C PHE A 289 -17.32 -3.39 12.24
N ASP A 290 -18.08 -4.41 11.97
CA ASP A 290 -18.89 -5.08 12.98
C ASP A 290 -18.03 -6.04 13.84
N LYS A 291 -18.68 -6.72 14.79
CA LYS A 291 -18.01 -7.69 15.67
C LYS A 291 -17.41 -8.92 14.94
N ASN A 292 -17.87 -9.21 13.74
CA ASN A 292 -17.38 -10.33 12.93
C ASN A 292 -16.20 -9.94 12.04
N GLY A 293 -15.87 -8.63 11.99
CA GLY A 293 -14.82 -8.09 11.13
C GLY A 293 -15.34 -7.61 9.77
N VAL A 294 -16.65 -7.59 9.53
CA VAL A 294 -17.23 -7.15 8.26
C VAL A 294 -17.36 -5.63 8.22
N ILE A 295 -16.95 -5.00 7.14
CA ILE A 295 -17.08 -3.54 6.94
C ILE A 295 -18.56 -3.16 6.83
N THR A 296 -19.00 -2.25 7.70
CA THR A 296 -20.38 -1.72 7.71
C THR A 296 -20.45 -0.27 7.25
N LYS A 297 -19.34 0.46 7.29
CA LYS A 297 -19.20 1.81 6.75
C LYS A 297 -17.80 2.00 6.22
N ALA A 298 -17.69 2.73 5.11
CA ALA A 298 -16.43 3.20 4.57
C ALA A 298 -16.58 4.61 4.02
N GLN A 299 -15.53 5.41 4.17
CA GLN A 299 -15.44 6.75 3.62
C GLN A 299 -14.01 7.02 3.17
N ASN A 300 -13.84 7.31 1.89
CA ASN A 300 -12.54 7.69 1.33
C ASN A 300 -12.43 9.22 1.23
N ASN A 301 -11.27 9.76 1.58
CA ASN A 301 -10.96 11.18 1.49
C ASN A 301 -9.57 11.34 0.89
N LEU A 302 -9.46 12.08 -0.20
CA LEU A 302 -8.18 12.40 -0.81
C LEU A 302 -7.70 13.79 -0.42
N GLY A 303 -6.43 13.89 -0.03
CA GLY A 303 -5.69 15.14 0.05
C GLY A 303 -4.95 15.39 -1.26
N GLU A 304 -5.03 16.60 -1.79
CA GLU A 304 -4.33 17.01 -3.00
C GLU A 304 -3.11 17.84 -2.62
N THR A 305 -1.90 17.39 -2.99
CA THR A 305 -0.64 18.02 -2.55
C THR A 305 -0.45 19.44 -3.06
N ARG A 306 -0.99 19.79 -4.24
CA ARG A 306 -0.93 21.17 -4.78
C ARG A 306 -1.64 22.21 -3.89
N LEU A 307 -2.57 21.77 -3.03
CA LEU A 307 -3.30 22.66 -2.11
C LEU A 307 -2.47 23.00 -0.86
N PHE A 308 -1.36 22.30 -0.63
CA PHE A 308 -0.44 22.57 0.46
C PHE A 308 0.66 23.51 -0.03
N HIS A 309 0.61 24.77 0.40
CA HIS A 309 1.55 25.79 -0.04
C HIS A 309 3.01 25.45 0.33
N LYS A 310 3.91 25.70 -0.62
CA LYS A 310 5.36 25.50 -0.51
C LYS A 310 5.95 26.22 0.74
N ASN A 311 5.33 27.31 1.20
CA ASN A 311 5.77 28.11 2.34
C ASN A 311 5.51 27.44 3.73
N MET A 312 4.78 26.33 3.78
CA MET A 312 4.53 25.59 5.04
C MET A 312 5.68 24.68 5.43
N ILE A 313 6.59 24.40 4.49
CA ILE A 313 7.73 23.53 4.71
C ILE A 313 8.99 24.38 4.54
N ASN A 314 9.67 24.62 5.67
CA ASN A 314 10.91 25.37 5.67
C ASN A 314 11.97 24.60 4.87
N GLN A 315 12.76 25.31 4.03
CA GLN A 315 13.93 24.79 3.33
C GLN A 315 14.83 23.96 4.25
N TYR A 316 14.91 24.34 5.52
CA TYR A 316 15.64 23.60 6.56
C TYR A 316 15.14 22.13 6.70
N VAL A 317 13.82 21.91 6.66
CA VAL A 317 13.25 20.55 6.70
C VAL A 317 13.63 19.77 5.45
N PHE A 318 13.62 20.42 4.30
CA PHE A 318 14.01 19.82 3.04
C PHE A 318 15.49 19.38 3.06
N ASP A 319 16.39 20.32 3.40
CA ASP A 319 17.84 20.08 3.37
C ASP A 319 18.31 19.14 4.49
N ASN A 320 17.69 19.22 5.68
CA ASN A 320 18.18 18.50 6.86
C ASN A 320 17.39 17.22 7.18
N ILE A 321 16.12 17.12 6.77
CA ILE A 321 15.31 15.94 7.02
C ILE A 321 15.36 14.98 5.82
N LEU A 322 15.09 15.45 4.60
CA LEU A 322 15.14 14.61 3.41
C LEU A 322 16.54 14.54 2.78
N GLY A 323 17.40 15.53 3.01
CA GLY A 323 18.78 15.55 2.53
C GLY A 323 18.91 15.72 1.00
N VAL A 324 17.86 16.23 0.32
CA VAL A 324 17.84 16.49 -1.12
C VAL A 324 17.78 17.98 -1.36
N PRO A 325 18.73 18.59 -2.09
CA PRO A 325 18.67 20.01 -2.43
C PRO A 325 17.45 20.33 -3.31
N GLU A 326 16.84 21.50 -3.11
CA GLU A 326 15.63 21.96 -3.82
C GLU A 326 15.76 21.96 -5.36
N LYS A 327 16.98 21.85 -5.89
CA LYS A 327 17.31 21.99 -7.31
C LYS A 327 17.67 20.67 -8.01
N VAL A 328 17.24 19.53 -7.52
CA VAL A 328 17.34 18.28 -8.31
C VAL A 328 16.36 18.42 -9.47
N GLY A 329 16.89 18.59 -10.68
CA GLY A 329 16.07 18.76 -11.88
C GLY A 329 15.21 17.51 -12.12
N TYR A 330 13.95 17.72 -12.45
CA TYR A 330 13.03 16.66 -12.78
C TYR A 330 13.57 15.82 -13.94
N ILE A 331 13.78 14.54 -13.71
CA ILE A 331 13.94 13.58 -14.80
C ILE A 331 12.53 13.42 -15.39
N LYS A 332 12.35 13.87 -16.63
CA LYS A 332 11.11 13.61 -17.36
C LYS A 332 11.01 12.10 -17.58
N GLN A 333 10.13 11.45 -16.85
CA GLN A 333 9.76 10.09 -17.19
C GLN A 333 9.17 10.05 -18.60
N ALA A 334 9.55 9.02 -19.37
CA ALA A 334 8.89 8.75 -20.65
C ALA A 334 7.39 8.54 -20.40
N PRO A 335 6.51 9.01 -21.31
CA PRO A 335 5.09 8.71 -21.20
C PRO A 335 4.91 7.18 -21.23
N PRO A 336 3.90 6.64 -20.53
CA PRO A 336 3.60 5.21 -20.58
C PRO A 336 3.37 4.81 -22.05
N PRO A 337 3.75 3.59 -22.44
CA PRO A 337 3.44 3.08 -23.77
C PRO A 337 1.92 3.08 -23.98
N PRO A 338 1.47 3.29 -25.25
CA PRO A 338 0.07 3.44 -25.60
C PRO A 338 -0.80 2.23 -25.23
#